data_06e6fcb9745a48e4defc96a36771c24d
#
_entry.id   06e6fcb9745a48e4defc96a36771c24d
#
_cell.length_a   1.000
_cell.length_b   1.000
_cell.length_c   1.000
_cell.angle_alpha   90.00
_cell.angle_beta   90.00
_cell.angle_gamma   90.00
#
_symmetry.space_group_name_H-M   'P 1'
#
loop_
_entity.id
_entity.type
_entity.pdbx_description
1 polymer ?
#
loop_
_entity_poly.entity_id
_entity_poly.type
_entity_poly.pdbx_seq_one_letter_code
_entity_poly.pdbx_strand_id
1 'polypeptide(L)'
;MYEEIRKQQEAKMPMYRMIPKPVPVCYIGAGKALKVGELLNLYGVRKAAVITDGSLRAIGLPDPMIKAIEQSGVETVIIDRITPDPTFGVVEEALKTCLDNGCDGVVAMGGGSVLDLSLIHI
;
A
#
# COMPACT_ATOMS: atom_id res chain seq x y z
N MET A 1 24.68 12.89 13.31
CA MET A 1 24.23 11.49 13.22
C MET A 1 23.41 11.24 11.95
N TYR A 2 22.33 11.94 11.75
CA TYR A 2 21.49 11.79 10.54
C TYR A 2 22.25 12.15 9.25
N GLU A 3 23.02 13.22 9.25
CA GLU A 3 23.83 13.64 8.09
C GLU A 3 24.94 12.64 7.75
N GLU A 4 25.54 12.01 8.74
CA GLU A 4 26.56 10.98 8.52
C GLU A 4 25.96 9.73 7.86
N ILE A 5 24.79 9.29 8.30
CA ILE A 5 24.07 8.17 7.71
C ILE A 5 23.70 8.51 6.27
N ARG A 6 23.22 9.71 6.02
CA ARG A 6 22.88 10.18 4.66
C ARG A 6 24.10 10.18 3.76
N LYS A 7 25.23 10.70 4.21
CA LYS A 7 26.49 10.71 3.46
C LYS A 7 26.98 9.31 3.14
N GLN A 8 26.87 8.38 4.08
CA GLN A 8 27.24 6.98 3.85
C GLN A 8 26.34 6.30 2.82
N GLN A 9 25.05 6.58 2.85
CA GLN A 9 24.11 6.04 1.86
C GLN A 9 24.37 6.64 0.48
N GLU A 10 24.61 7.93 0.40
CA GLU A 10 24.95 8.63 -0.85
C GLU A 10 26.29 8.15 -1.43
N ALA A 11 27.27 7.85 -0.58
CA ALA A 11 28.55 7.29 -1.03
C ALA A 11 28.41 5.86 -1.59
N LYS A 12 27.49 5.06 -1.03
CA LYS A 12 27.20 3.70 -1.53
C LYS A 12 26.41 3.70 -2.83
N MET A 13 25.65 4.76 -3.09
CA MET A 13 24.79 4.88 -4.27
C MET A 13 24.97 6.24 -4.96
N PRO A 14 26.17 6.54 -5.48
CA PRO A 14 26.45 7.86 -6.08
C PRO A 14 25.54 8.20 -7.26
N MET A 15 25.05 7.21 -8.00
CA MET A 15 24.10 7.40 -9.09
C MET A 15 22.73 7.91 -8.61
N TYR A 16 22.37 7.64 -7.37
CA TYR A 16 21.10 8.07 -6.79
C TYR A 16 20.99 9.61 -6.71
N ARG A 17 22.11 10.31 -6.58
CA ARG A 17 22.15 11.77 -6.57
C ARG A 17 21.80 12.39 -7.92
N MET A 18 22.12 11.69 -9.00
CA MET A 18 22.00 12.20 -10.36
C MET A 18 20.62 11.89 -10.96
N ILE A 19 19.89 10.95 -10.40
CA ILE A 19 18.55 10.60 -10.83
C ILE A 19 17.55 11.38 -10.00
N PRO A 20 16.73 12.27 -10.59
CA PRO A 20 15.65 12.93 -9.87
C PRO A 20 14.75 11.88 -9.22
N LYS A 21 14.39 12.07 -7.95
CA LYS A 21 13.42 11.18 -7.31
C LYS A 21 12.15 11.18 -8.15
N PRO A 22 11.65 10.02 -8.58
CA PRO A 22 10.38 9.98 -9.28
C PRO A 22 9.30 10.53 -8.37
N VAL A 23 8.59 11.52 -8.86
CA VAL A 23 7.41 12.04 -8.16
C VAL A 23 6.32 10.98 -8.28
N PRO A 24 5.70 10.55 -7.17
CA PRO A 24 4.58 9.62 -7.25
C PRO A 24 3.48 10.17 -8.16
N VAL A 25 2.91 9.33 -8.99
CA VAL A 25 1.77 9.73 -9.80
C VAL A 25 0.55 9.88 -8.90
N CYS A 26 -0.07 11.05 -8.92
CA CYS A 26 -1.25 11.36 -8.13
C CYS A 26 -2.46 11.59 -9.04
N TYR A 27 -3.56 10.92 -8.72
CA TYR A 27 -4.86 11.15 -9.36
C TYR A 27 -5.78 11.82 -8.33
N ILE A 28 -6.14 13.08 -8.58
CA ILE A 28 -6.90 13.91 -7.64
C ILE A 28 -8.28 14.20 -8.20
N GLY A 29 -9.31 13.95 -7.40
CA GLY A 29 -10.69 14.26 -7.75
C GLY A 29 -11.67 13.18 -7.33
N ALA A 30 -12.94 13.49 -7.41
CA ALA A 30 -14.01 12.55 -7.07
C ALA A 30 -13.97 11.33 -7.99
N GLY A 31 -14.10 10.14 -7.42
CA GLY A 31 -14.10 8.87 -8.16
C GLY A 31 -12.74 8.40 -8.67
N LYS A 32 -11.67 9.15 -8.45
CA LYS A 32 -10.33 8.77 -8.94
C LYS A 32 -9.77 7.52 -8.26
N ALA A 33 -10.21 7.21 -7.05
CA ALA A 33 -9.82 5.97 -6.37
C ALA A 33 -10.25 4.70 -7.14
N LEU A 34 -11.27 4.78 -7.97
CA LEU A 34 -11.72 3.65 -8.78
C LEU A 34 -10.76 3.27 -9.91
N LYS A 35 -9.77 4.11 -10.21
CA LYS A 35 -8.69 3.79 -11.17
C LYS A 35 -7.70 2.76 -10.65
N VAL A 36 -7.76 2.40 -9.38
CA VAL A 36 -6.80 1.48 -8.75
C VAL A 36 -6.75 0.13 -9.48
N GLY A 37 -7.87 -0.39 -9.93
CA GLY A 37 -7.92 -1.65 -10.68
C GLY A 37 -7.11 -1.61 -11.98
N GLU A 38 -7.27 -0.55 -12.76
CA GLU A 38 -6.51 -0.33 -13.99
C GLU A 38 -5.01 -0.22 -13.71
N LEU A 39 -4.65 0.50 -12.65
CA LEU A 39 -3.26 0.68 -12.26
C LEU A 39 -2.61 -0.64 -11.83
N LEU A 40 -3.33 -1.46 -11.08
CA LEU A 40 -2.84 -2.79 -10.69
C LEU A 40 -2.58 -3.68 -11.91
N ASN A 41 -3.46 -3.65 -12.89
CA ASN A 41 -3.26 -4.36 -14.15
C ASN A 41 -2.05 -3.84 -14.91
N LEU A 42 -1.87 -2.53 -14.95
CA LEU A 42 -0.73 -1.89 -15.62
C LEU A 42 0.60 -2.35 -15.01
N TYR A 43 0.65 -2.52 -13.69
CA TYR A 43 1.84 -3.00 -12.98
C TYR A 43 1.96 -4.53 -12.92
N GLY A 44 1.04 -5.27 -13.52
CA GLY A 44 1.08 -6.72 -13.55
C GLY A 44 0.69 -7.41 -12.24
N VAL A 45 -0.02 -6.72 -11.37
CA VAL A 45 -0.48 -7.29 -10.08
C VAL A 45 -1.65 -8.24 -10.34
N ARG A 46 -1.54 -9.45 -9.82
CA ARG A 46 -2.58 -10.48 -9.95
C ARG A 46 -3.41 -10.66 -8.69
N LYS A 47 -2.80 -10.45 -7.53
CA LYS A 47 -3.44 -10.60 -6.23
C LYS A 47 -2.97 -9.48 -5.30
N ALA A 48 -3.88 -8.62 -4.92
CA ALA A 48 -3.60 -7.45 -4.09
C ALA A 48 -4.08 -7.65 -2.67
N ALA A 49 -3.25 -7.30 -1.70
CA ALA A 49 -3.66 -7.14 -0.33
C ALA A 49 -4.27 -5.73 -0.17
N VAL A 50 -5.53 -5.66 0.21
CA VAL A 50 -6.20 -4.40 0.48
C VAL A 50 -6.18 -4.15 1.98
N ILE A 51 -5.41 -3.16 2.40
CA ILE A 51 -5.24 -2.80 3.80
C ILE A 51 -6.12 -1.59 4.10
N THR A 52 -7.01 -1.74 5.04
CA THR A 52 -7.93 -0.68 5.49
C THR A 52 -8.22 -0.85 6.97
N ASP A 53 -8.90 0.11 7.58
CA ASP A 53 -9.29 -0.04 8.96
C ASP A 53 -10.73 -0.59 9.08
N GLY A 54 -11.01 -1.25 10.21
CA GLY A 54 -12.30 -1.90 10.43
C GLY A 54 -13.47 -0.94 10.48
N SER A 55 -13.27 0.29 10.93
CA SER A 55 -14.34 1.30 10.98
C SER A 55 -14.72 1.79 9.59
N LEU A 56 -13.77 1.99 8.71
CA LEU A 56 -14.05 2.32 7.31
C LEU A 56 -14.74 1.15 6.60
N ARG A 57 -14.29 -0.06 6.88
CA ARG A 57 -14.90 -1.26 6.34
C ARG A 57 -16.36 -1.42 6.77
N ALA A 58 -16.66 -1.12 8.02
CA ALA A 58 -18.01 -1.23 8.59
C ALA A 58 -19.00 -0.27 7.92
N ILE A 59 -18.56 0.93 7.53
CA ILE A 59 -19.41 1.91 6.83
C ILE A 59 -19.43 1.72 5.31
N GLY A 60 -18.70 0.73 4.78
CA GLY A 60 -18.67 0.42 3.36
C GLY A 60 -17.85 1.37 2.49
N LEU A 61 -17.00 2.21 3.08
CA LEU A 61 -16.23 3.20 2.34
C LEU A 61 -15.25 2.59 1.32
N PRO A 62 -14.50 1.51 1.65
CA PRO A 62 -13.61 0.89 0.69
C PRO A 62 -14.30 -0.03 -0.33
N ASP A 63 -15.56 -0.37 -0.15
CA ASP A 63 -16.24 -1.37 -0.97
C ASP A 63 -16.27 -1.03 -2.47
N PRO A 64 -16.56 0.20 -2.91
CA PRO A 64 -16.49 0.53 -4.33
C PRO A 64 -15.10 0.34 -4.95
N MET A 65 -14.06 0.64 -4.21
CA MET A 65 -12.67 0.46 -4.63
C MET A 65 -12.33 -1.03 -4.76
N ILE A 66 -12.69 -1.82 -3.76
CA ILE A 66 -12.48 -3.28 -3.77
C ILE A 66 -13.20 -3.91 -4.96
N LYS A 67 -14.43 -3.49 -5.21
CA LYS A 67 -15.22 -3.96 -6.34
C LYS A 67 -14.58 -3.60 -7.68
N ALA A 68 -14.03 -2.39 -7.79
CA ALA A 68 -13.31 -1.96 -8.99
C ALA A 68 -12.05 -2.82 -9.23
N ILE A 69 -11.33 -3.18 -8.19
CA ILE A 69 -10.17 -4.07 -8.26
C ILE A 69 -10.60 -5.45 -8.77
N GLU A 70 -11.63 -6.03 -8.19
CA GLU A 70 -12.15 -7.35 -8.59
C GLU A 70 -12.66 -7.36 -10.03
N GLN A 71 -13.34 -6.32 -10.45
CA GLN A 71 -13.81 -6.16 -11.83
C GLN A 71 -12.69 -6.06 -12.85
N SER A 72 -11.51 -5.61 -12.42
CA SER A 72 -10.30 -5.58 -13.25
C SER A 72 -9.61 -6.94 -13.38
N GLY A 73 -10.14 -7.99 -12.74
CA GLY A 73 -9.58 -9.33 -12.76
C GLY A 73 -8.48 -9.58 -11.73
N VAL A 74 -8.28 -8.66 -10.79
CA VAL A 74 -7.30 -8.81 -9.71
C VAL A 74 -7.99 -9.42 -8.50
N GLU A 75 -7.41 -10.50 -7.95
CA GLU A 75 -7.90 -11.08 -6.70
C GLU A 75 -7.52 -10.18 -5.52
N THR A 76 -8.38 -10.13 -4.52
CA THR A 76 -8.17 -9.32 -3.33
C THR A 76 -8.11 -10.16 -2.06
N VAL A 77 -7.21 -9.77 -1.16
CA VAL A 77 -7.16 -10.23 0.23
C VAL A 77 -7.34 -9.01 1.11
N ILE A 78 -8.38 -8.99 1.92
CA ILE A 78 -8.72 -7.83 2.72
C ILE A 78 -8.11 -7.97 4.11
N ILE A 79 -7.35 -6.95 4.52
CA ILE A 79 -6.76 -6.84 5.84
C ILE A 79 -7.39 -5.60 6.49
N ASP A 80 -8.36 -5.81 7.35
CA ASP A 80 -9.19 -4.76 7.93
C ASP A 80 -9.10 -4.67 9.46
N ARG A 81 -8.16 -5.39 10.07
CA ARG A 81 -7.96 -5.41 11.53
C ARG A 81 -6.88 -4.43 11.98
N ILE A 82 -6.76 -3.30 11.30
CA ILE A 82 -5.80 -2.27 11.67
C ILE A 82 -6.42 -1.39 12.75
N THR A 83 -5.74 -1.30 13.88
CA THR A 83 -6.12 -0.40 14.97
C THR A 83 -5.33 0.91 14.86
N PRO A 84 -5.80 2.01 15.48
CA PRO A 84 -4.96 3.19 15.70
C PRO A 84 -3.66 2.75 16.42
N ASP A 85 -2.52 3.32 16.03
CA ASP A 85 -1.21 2.95 16.57
C ASP A 85 -0.91 1.45 16.43
N PRO A 86 -0.71 0.94 15.21
CA PRO A 86 -0.47 -0.49 15.00
C PRO A 86 0.80 -0.96 15.70
N THR A 87 0.70 -2.08 16.40
CA THR A 87 1.80 -2.74 17.09
C THR A 87 2.58 -3.65 16.12
N PHE A 88 3.77 -4.10 16.52
CA PHE A 88 4.53 -5.10 15.78
C PHE A 88 3.72 -6.38 15.50
N GLY A 89 2.88 -6.81 16.45
CA GLY A 89 2.04 -7.98 16.26
C GLY A 89 1.03 -7.81 15.11
N VAL A 90 0.44 -6.62 14.98
CA VAL A 90 -0.48 -6.30 13.88
C VAL A 90 0.25 -6.28 12.54
N VAL A 91 1.44 -5.71 12.49
CA VAL A 91 2.28 -5.68 11.28
C VAL A 91 2.67 -7.08 10.85
N GLU A 92 3.12 -7.91 11.79
CA GLU A 92 3.52 -9.30 11.52
C GLU A 92 2.33 -10.15 11.03
N GLU A 93 1.17 -9.98 11.63
CA GLU A 93 -0.05 -10.67 11.20
C GLU A 93 -0.45 -10.27 9.77
N ALA A 94 -0.40 -8.99 9.46
CA ALA A 94 -0.69 -8.48 8.12
C ALA A 94 0.31 -9.04 7.09
N LEU A 95 1.60 -9.00 7.40
CA LEU A 95 2.64 -9.55 6.55
C LEU A 95 2.44 -11.05 6.30
N LYS A 96 2.17 -11.80 7.35
CA LYS A 96 1.91 -13.23 7.26
C LYS A 96 0.71 -13.52 6.35
N THR A 97 -0.37 -12.75 6.50
CA THR A 97 -1.56 -12.90 5.66
C THR A 97 -1.22 -12.64 4.19
N CYS A 98 -0.43 -11.62 3.89
CA CYS A 98 0.02 -11.34 2.52
C CYS A 98 0.85 -12.48 1.95
N LEU A 99 1.81 -12.99 2.69
CA LEU A 99 2.71 -14.06 2.26
C LEU A 99 1.97 -15.40 2.08
N ASP A 100 1.12 -15.75 3.02
CA ASP A 100 0.35 -17.01 2.98
C ASP A 100 -0.63 -17.05 1.80
N ASN A 101 -1.12 -15.90 1.38
CA ASN A 101 -2.05 -15.77 0.25
C ASN A 101 -1.37 -15.48 -1.08
N GLY A 102 -0.06 -15.30 -1.11
CA GLY A 102 0.68 -15.05 -2.33
C GLY A 102 0.37 -13.71 -2.98
N CYS A 103 0.12 -12.67 -2.18
CA CYS A 103 -0.13 -11.32 -2.69
C CYS A 103 1.13 -10.74 -3.34
N ASP A 104 0.97 -10.13 -4.50
CA ASP A 104 2.05 -9.48 -5.26
C ASP A 104 1.88 -7.96 -5.37
N GLY A 105 0.90 -7.41 -4.71
CA GLY A 105 0.67 -5.97 -4.63
C GLY A 105 -0.05 -5.59 -3.35
N VAL A 106 0.08 -4.33 -2.95
CA VAL A 106 -0.57 -3.78 -1.76
C VAL A 106 -1.33 -2.52 -2.14
N VAL A 107 -2.57 -2.44 -1.71
CA VAL A 107 -3.41 -1.25 -1.83
C VAL A 107 -3.82 -0.83 -0.43
N ALA A 108 -3.55 0.40 -0.07
CA ALA A 108 -3.92 0.93 1.24
C ALA A 108 -5.00 2.01 1.10
N MET A 109 -6.02 1.92 1.93
CA MET A 109 -7.08 2.91 2.01
C MET A 109 -7.38 3.23 3.47
N GLY A 110 -7.16 4.46 3.89
CA GLY A 110 -7.40 4.89 5.26
C GLY A 110 -6.58 6.09 5.66
N GLY A 111 -6.52 6.32 6.97
CA GLY A 111 -5.71 7.38 7.56
C GLY A 111 -4.25 6.98 7.76
N GLY A 112 -3.55 7.76 8.59
CA GLY A 112 -2.11 7.60 8.82
C GLY A 112 -1.70 6.21 9.29
N SER A 113 -2.47 5.57 10.19
CA SER A 113 -2.15 4.23 10.72
C SER A 113 -2.12 3.16 9.63
N VAL A 114 -3.06 3.21 8.70
CA VAL A 114 -3.12 2.27 7.57
C VAL A 114 -1.98 2.50 6.60
N LEU A 115 -1.71 3.74 6.26
CA LEU A 115 -0.64 4.11 5.33
C LEU A 115 0.73 3.77 5.91
N ASP A 116 0.97 4.05 7.18
CA ASP A 116 2.21 3.74 7.87
C ASP A 116 2.47 2.23 7.89
N LEU A 117 1.46 1.43 8.21
CA LEU A 117 1.58 -0.02 8.20
C LEU A 117 1.93 -0.54 6.80
N SER A 118 1.32 0.00 5.77
CA SER A 118 1.58 -0.40 4.38
C SER A 118 3.02 -0.11 3.96
N LEU A 119 3.57 1.01 4.40
CA LEU A 119 4.95 1.40 4.08
C LEU A 119 5.99 0.53 4.78
N ILE A 120 5.68 -0.02 5.94
CA ILE A 120 6.60 -0.92 6.67
C ILE A 120 6.83 -2.23 5.90
N HIS A 121 5.88 -2.66 5.10
CA HIS A 121 5.99 -3.89 4.30
C HIS A 121 6.78 -3.75 3.01
N ILE A 122 7.09 -2.54 2.64
CA ILE A 122 7.89 -2.23 1.46
C ILE A 122 9.38 -2.27 1.81
#